data_f611727eda4557957fd267af706eeee2
#
_entry.id   f611727eda4557957fd267af706eeee2
#
_cell.length_a   1.000
_cell.length_b   1.000
_cell.length_c   1.000
_cell.angle_alpha   90.00
_cell.angle_beta   90.00
_cell.angle_gamma   90.00
#
_symmetry.space_group_name_H-M   'P 1'
#
loop_
_entity.id
_entity.type
_entity.pdbx_description
1 polymer ?
#
loop_
_entity_poly.entity_id
_entity_poly.type
_entity_poly.pdbx_seq_one_letter_code
_entity_poly.pdbx_strand_id
1 'polypeptide(L)'
;MIHFDQVTYFYPEASRPILDRVSLDIDEGELILVIGPSGSGKSTFLRCLNGMVPHFYGGRFAGQVRVAGLNPVEREPRGMSATVGFVFQDPEAQFVVDTVEDEMAFAMENQGLSQTLMRKRIEEVLDQLSIAHL
;
A
#
# COMPACT_ATOMS: atom_id res chain seq x y z
N MET A 1 10.75 -8.30 2.63
CA MET A 1 11.88 -7.35 2.79
C MET A 1 11.56 -6.07 2.04
N ILE A 2 11.76 -4.93 2.70
CA ILE A 2 11.59 -3.57 2.14
C ILE A 2 12.93 -2.86 2.24
N HIS A 3 13.32 -2.13 1.21
CA HIS A 3 14.57 -1.41 1.16
C HIS A 3 14.34 0.01 0.64
N PHE A 4 14.82 1.00 1.38
CA PHE A 4 14.90 2.41 0.97
C PHE A 4 16.36 2.81 0.86
N ASP A 5 16.74 3.44 -0.24
CA ASP A 5 18.09 3.97 -0.45
C ASP A 5 18.01 5.44 -0.88
N GLN A 6 18.44 6.33 0.02
CA GLN A 6 18.51 7.78 -0.17
C GLN A 6 17.23 8.41 -0.72
N VAL A 7 16.07 7.92 -0.28
CA VAL A 7 14.77 8.36 -0.77
C VAL A 7 14.50 9.80 -0.35
N THR A 8 14.30 10.63 -1.35
CA THR A 8 13.92 12.04 -1.18
C THR A 8 12.67 12.31 -2.00
N TYR A 9 11.66 12.91 -1.38
CA TYR A 9 10.42 13.23 -2.06
C TYR A 9 9.88 14.61 -1.72
N PHE A 10 9.47 15.33 -2.75
CA PHE A 10 8.80 16.62 -2.67
C PHE A 10 7.41 16.51 -3.27
N TYR A 11 6.39 16.97 -2.55
CA TYR A 11 5.08 17.20 -3.17
C TYR A 11 5.17 18.30 -4.26
N PRO A 12 4.21 18.36 -5.20
CA PRO A 12 4.15 19.45 -6.16
C PRO A 12 4.27 20.81 -5.46
N GLU A 13 5.03 21.73 -6.06
CA GLU A 13 5.25 23.10 -5.58
C GLU A 13 5.90 23.23 -4.17
N ALA A 14 6.16 22.11 -3.50
CA ALA A 14 6.84 22.16 -2.21
C ALA A 14 8.31 22.59 -2.34
N SER A 15 8.72 23.55 -1.52
CA SER A 15 10.11 24.02 -1.45
C SER A 15 11.01 23.15 -0.57
N ARG A 16 10.40 22.30 0.28
CA ARG A 16 11.13 21.39 1.18
C ARG A 16 10.70 19.95 0.95
N PRO A 17 11.63 19.00 1.08
CA PRO A 17 11.28 17.59 0.99
C PRO A 17 10.43 17.17 2.19
N ILE A 18 9.48 16.27 1.97
CA ILE A 18 8.76 15.59 3.05
C ILE A 18 9.47 14.31 3.50
N LEU A 19 10.22 13.70 2.59
CA LEU A 19 11.20 12.67 2.88
C LEU A 19 12.55 13.18 2.41
N ASP A 20 13.58 13.14 3.25
CA ASP A 20 14.92 13.66 2.94
C ASP A 20 15.96 12.57 3.17
N ARG A 21 16.45 11.98 2.10
CA ARG A 21 17.51 10.95 2.06
C ARG A 21 17.26 9.80 3.03
N VAL A 22 16.02 9.33 3.07
CA VAL A 22 15.62 8.20 3.93
C VAL A 22 16.28 6.93 3.40
N SER A 23 17.06 6.27 4.27
CA SER A 23 17.64 4.96 4.01
C SER A 23 17.34 4.05 5.17
N LEU A 24 16.70 2.91 4.90
CA LEU A 24 16.37 1.88 5.88
C LEU A 24 16.07 0.54 5.21
N ASP A 25 16.25 -0.51 5.96
CA ASP A 25 15.84 -1.87 5.61
C ASP A 25 14.82 -2.38 6.61
N ILE A 26 13.82 -3.12 6.11
CA ILE A 26 12.84 -3.85 6.93
C ILE A 26 12.83 -5.29 6.43
N ASP A 27 13.13 -6.21 7.33
CA ASP A 27 13.17 -7.61 7.00
C ASP A 27 11.79 -8.26 6.94
N GLU A 28 11.73 -9.47 6.44
CA GLU A 28 10.49 -10.24 6.37
C GLU A 28 10.03 -10.65 7.78
N GLY A 29 8.74 -10.54 8.04
CA GLY A 29 8.13 -10.90 9.33
C GLY A 29 8.20 -9.81 10.39
N GLU A 30 8.80 -8.65 10.10
CA GLU A 30 8.84 -7.55 11.06
C GLU A 30 7.53 -6.77 11.15
N LEU A 31 7.17 -6.36 12.36
CA LEU A 31 6.11 -5.38 12.65
C LEU A 31 6.76 -4.03 12.96
N ILE A 32 6.52 -3.05 12.10
CA ILE A 32 7.13 -1.72 12.22
C ILE A 32 6.09 -0.69 12.64
N LEU A 33 6.39 0.04 13.71
CA LEU A 33 5.61 1.19 14.15
C LEU A 33 6.29 2.50 13.72
N VAL A 34 5.62 3.26 12.85
CA VAL A 34 6.09 4.59 12.41
C VAL A 34 5.42 5.68 13.24
N ILE A 35 6.19 6.38 14.05
CA ILE A 35 5.71 7.45 14.96
C ILE A 35 6.28 8.81 14.58
N GLY A 36 5.58 9.86 14.93
CA GLY A 36 5.99 11.24 14.71
C GLY A 36 4.80 12.21 14.67
N PRO A 37 5.05 13.52 14.71
CA PRO A 37 3.99 14.53 14.67
C PRO A 37 3.23 14.52 13.34
N SER A 38 2.07 15.19 13.29
CA SER A 38 1.35 15.40 12.04
C SER A 38 2.25 16.16 11.04
N GLY A 39 2.17 15.75 9.76
CA GLY A 39 3.00 16.34 8.69
C GLY A 39 4.46 15.87 8.65
N SER A 40 4.90 14.93 9.49
CA SER A 40 6.28 14.43 9.49
C SER A 40 6.62 13.44 8.36
N GLY A 41 5.69 13.15 7.44
CA GLY A 41 5.95 12.27 6.30
C GLY A 41 5.55 10.80 6.47
N LYS A 42 4.96 10.39 7.61
CA LYS A 42 4.57 8.99 7.87
C LYS A 42 3.71 8.39 6.75
N SER A 43 2.62 9.06 6.41
CA SER A 43 1.73 8.59 5.33
C SER A 43 2.42 8.63 3.96
N THR A 44 3.33 9.57 3.74
CA THR A 44 4.12 9.66 2.51
C THR A 44 5.09 8.48 2.42
N PHE A 45 5.76 8.13 3.51
CA PHE A 45 6.61 6.96 3.60
C PHE A 45 5.83 5.67 3.24
N LEU A 46 4.64 5.47 3.82
CA LEU A 46 3.79 4.32 3.51
C LEU A 46 3.33 4.32 2.03
N ARG A 47 3.00 5.49 1.48
CA ARG A 47 2.59 5.64 0.08
C ARG A 47 3.71 5.37 -0.93
N CYS A 48 4.96 5.45 -0.52
CA CYS A 48 6.08 5.01 -1.37
C CYS A 48 6.09 3.49 -1.56
N LEU A 49 5.60 2.71 -0.58
CA LEU A 49 5.62 1.24 -0.63
C LEU A 49 4.68 0.67 -1.69
N ASN A 50 3.55 1.34 -1.92
CA ASN A 50 2.54 0.90 -2.88
C ASN A 50 2.56 1.68 -4.21
N GLY A 51 3.54 2.57 -4.40
CA GLY A 51 3.68 3.36 -5.63
C GLY A 51 2.72 4.53 -5.77
N MET A 52 1.86 4.84 -4.78
CA MET A 52 0.99 6.02 -4.84
C MET A 52 1.79 7.32 -4.93
N VAL A 53 2.98 7.32 -4.38
CA VAL A 53 3.98 8.35 -4.55
C VAL A 53 5.07 7.81 -5.47
N PRO A 54 5.37 8.48 -6.61
CA PRO A 54 4.84 9.78 -7.06
C PRO A 54 3.57 9.71 -7.93
N HIS A 55 3.05 8.54 -8.30
CA HIS A 55 2.07 8.38 -9.38
C HIS A 55 0.75 9.14 -9.15
N PHE A 56 0.14 9.02 -7.97
CA PHE A 56 -1.11 9.72 -7.66
C PHE A 56 -0.91 11.18 -7.22
N TYR A 57 0.18 11.41 -6.52
CA TYR A 57 0.42 12.71 -5.88
C TYR A 57 1.35 13.61 -6.68
N GLY A 58 1.94 13.10 -7.77
CA GLY A 58 2.93 13.86 -8.54
C GLY A 58 4.18 14.19 -7.74
N GLY A 59 4.82 15.30 -8.06
CA GLY A 59 5.99 15.79 -7.34
C GLY A 59 7.32 15.23 -7.86
N ARG A 60 8.37 15.38 -7.04
CA ARG A 60 9.73 14.95 -7.42
C ARG A 60 10.20 13.87 -6.48
N PHE A 61 10.55 12.73 -7.05
CA PHE A 61 11.06 11.56 -6.34
C PHE A 61 12.50 11.29 -6.74
N ALA A 62 13.37 11.01 -5.77
CA ALA A 62 14.74 10.60 -5.97
C ALA A 62 15.11 9.48 -4.99
N GLY A 63 16.15 8.71 -5.30
CA GLY A 63 16.52 7.52 -4.55
C GLY A 63 15.83 6.27 -5.07
N GLN A 64 15.89 5.18 -4.30
CA GLN A 64 15.31 3.90 -4.68
C GLN A 64 14.46 3.31 -3.56
N VAL A 65 13.31 2.71 -3.94
CA VAL A 65 12.49 1.88 -3.05
C VAL A 65 12.33 0.50 -3.67
N ARG A 66 12.47 -0.53 -2.87
CA ARG A 66 12.15 -1.91 -3.26
C ARG A 66 11.26 -2.55 -2.20
N VAL A 67 10.24 -3.24 -2.65
CA VAL A 67 9.30 -3.99 -1.81
C VAL A 67 9.17 -5.39 -2.42
N ALA A 68 9.56 -6.41 -1.68
CA ALA A 68 9.64 -7.79 -2.18
C ALA A 68 10.37 -7.91 -3.54
N GLY A 69 11.46 -7.13 -3.72
CA GLY A 69 12.25 -7.07 -4.95
C GLY A 69 11.67 -6.21 -6.07
N LEU A 70 10.42 -5.74 -5.95
CA LEU A 70 9.76 -4.87 -6.93
C LEU A 70 10.08 -3.39 -6.65
N ASN A 71 10.13 -2.57 -7.71
CA ASN A 71 10.26 -1.12 -7.60
C ASN A 71 8.85 -0.47 -7.72
N PRO A 72 8.29 0.11 -6.65
CA PRO A 72 6.96 0.71 -6.68
C PRO A 72 6.84 1.89 -7.66
N VAL A 73 7.93 2.63 -7.89
CA VAL A 73 7.95 3.75 -8.83
C VAL A 73 7.81 3.30 -10.29
N GLU A 74 8.36 2.13 -10.63
CA GLU A 74 8.25 1.57 -11.99
C GLU A 74 6.96 0.77 -12.19
N ARG A 75 6.50 0.08 -11.13
CA ARG A 75 5.36 -0.83 -11.18
C ARG A 75 4.01 -0.12 -11.08
N GLU A 76 4.00 1.09 -10.55
CA GLU A 76 2.79 1.84 -10.24
C GLU A 76 1.88 1.13 -9.22
N PRO A 77 0.86 1.78 -8.64
CA PRO A 77 -0.02 1.17 -7.65
C PRO A 77 -0.70 -0.11 -8.13
N ARG A 78 -1.11 -0.16 -9.39
CA ARG A 78 -1.74 -1.36 -9.97
C ARG A 78 -0.79 -2.56 -9.97
N GLY A 79 0.48 -2.36 -10.31
CA GLY A 79 1.49 -3.43 -10.31
C GLY A 79 1.93 -3.85 -8.91
N MET A 80 1.68 -3.01 -7.89
CA MET A 80 2.00 -3.30 -6.49
C MET A 80 0.84 -3.92 -5.72
N SER A 81 -0.40 -3.87 -6.22
CA SER A 81 -1.61 -4.29 -5.49
C SER A 81 -1.63 -5.75 -5.06
N ALA A 82 -0.92 -6.63 -5.76
CA ALA A 82 -0.78 -8.03 -5.38
C ALA A 82 0.28 -8.27 -4.27
N THR A 83 1.12 -7.27 -3.99
CA THR A 83 2.25 -7.38 -3.06
C THR A 83 2.04 -6.57 -1.80
N VAL A 84 1.37 -5.41 -1.90
CA VAL A 84 1.18 -4.46 -0.80
C VAL A 84 -0.31 -4.24 -0.56
N GLY A 85 -0.82 -4.73 0.57
CA GLY A 85 -2.11 -4.31 1.10
C GLY A 85 -1.97 -2.95 1.79
N PHE A 86 -2.92 -2.05 1.56
CA PHE A 86 -2.90 -0.70 2.11
C PHE A 86 -4.25 -0.34 2.73
N VAL A 87 -4.24 0.11 3.99
CA VAL A 87 -5.42 0.65 4.66
C VAL A 87 -5.24 2.16 4.82
N PHE A 88 -6.19 2.93 4.27
CA PHE A 88 -6.16 4.39 4.36
C PHE A 88 -6.57 4.87 5.76
N GLN A 89 -6.31 6.14 6.05
CA GLN A 89 -6.68 6.78 7.31
C GLN A 89 -8.20 6.85 7.50
N ASP A 90 -8.96 6.95 6.41
CA ASP A 90 -10.41 6.85 6.38
C ASP A 90 -10.78 5.52 5.68
N PRO A 91 -11.01 4.44 6.45
CA PRO A 91 -11.32 3.13 5.88
C PRO A 91 -12.67 3.10 5.16
N GLU A 92 -13.64 3.89 5.59
CA GLU A 92 -14.97 3.92 4.99
C GLU A 92 -14.93 4.46 3.56
N ALA A 93 -14.04 5.40 3.28
CA ALA A 93 -13.83 5.94 1.94
C ALA A 93 -13.18 4.94 0.95
N GLN A 94 -12.77 3.76 1.42
CA GLN A 94 -12.19 2.71 0.58
C GLN A 94 -13.23 1.77 -0.03
N PHE A 95 -14.39 1.65 0.60
CA PHE A 95 -15.43 0.73 0.12
C PHE A 95 -15.98 1.17 -1.23
N VAL A 96 -15.99 0.23 -2.17
CA VAL A 96 -16.46 0.44 -3.55
C VAL A 96 -17.86 -0.13 -3.72
N VAL A 97 -18.20 -1.17 -2.94
CA VAL A 97 -19.48 -1.89 -3.00
C VAL A 97 -20.11 -2.01 -1.61
N ASP A 98 -21.40 -2.39 -1.57
CA ASP A 98 -22.22 -2.29 -0.37
C ASP A 98 -22.20 -3.54 0.53
N THR A 99 -21.62 -4.65 0.06
CA THR A 99 -21.56 -5.89 0.84
C THR A 99 -20.12 -6.32 1.11
N VAL A 100 -19.89 -6.98 2.23
CA VAL A 100 -18.56 -7.47 2.63
C VAL A 100 -18.02 -8.49 1.61
N GLU A 101 -18.88 -9.39 1.15
CA GLU A 101 -18.50 -10.42 0.18
C GLU A 101 -18.06 -9.81 -1.16
N ASP A 102 -18.84 -8.84 -1.68
CA ASP A 102 -18.52 -8.17 -2.95
C ASP A 102 -17.25 -7.30 -2.82
N GLU A 103 -17.05 -6.62 -1.68
CA GLU A 103 -15.85 -5.83 -1.44
C GLU A 103 -14.58 -6.72 -1.42
N MET A 104 -14.67 -7.90 -0.81
CA MET A 104 -13.58 -8.87 -0.84
C MET A 104 -13.37 -9.44 -2.23
N ALA A 105 -14.45 -9.69 -2.98
CA ALA A 105 -14.38 -10.18 -4.36
C ALA A 105 -13.77 -9.16 -5.32
N PHE A 106 -14.07 -7.87 -5.14
CA PHE A 106 -13.65 -6.78 -6.03
C PHE A 106 -12.14 -6.76 -6.31
N ALA A 107 -11.33 -6.89 -5.26
CA ALA A 107 -9.87 -6.92 -5.41
C ALA A 107 -9.39 -8.16 -6.18
N MET A 108 -10.02 -9.30 -5.97
CA MET A 108 -9.69 -10.56 -6.63
C MET A 108 -10.17 -10.61 -8.08
N GLU A 109 -11.32 -10.00 -8.38
CA GLU A 109 -11.82 -9.82 -9.75
C GLU A 109 -10.86 -8.97 -10.59
N ASN A 110 -10.37 -7.87 -10.02
CA ASN A 110 -9.36 -7.02 -10.67
C ASN A 110 -8.04 -7.76 -10.97
N GLN A 111 -7.75 -8.83 -10.23
CA GLN A 111 -6.61 -9.72 -10.48
C GLN A 111 -6.94 -10.87 -11.43
N GLY A 112 -8.19 -10.99 -11.87
CA GLY A 112 -8.64 -12.03 -12.81
C GLY A 112 -8.75 -13.44 -12.21
N LEU A 113 -8.99 -13.56 -10.90
CA LEU A 113 -9.18 -14.83 -10.23
C LEU A 113 -10.50 -15.49 -10.68
N SER A 114 -10.53 -16.83 -10.74
CA SER A 114 -11.77 -17.57 -11.03
C SER A 114 -12.76 -17.48 -9.86
N GLN A 115 -14.07 -17.49 -10.16
CA GLN A 115 -15.13 -17.45 -9.15
C GLN A 115 -14.98 -18.53 -8.07
N THR A 116 -14.62 -19.74 -8.45
CA THR A 116 -14.43 -20.84 -7.50
C THR A 116 -13.31 -20.53 -6.50
N LEU A 117 -12.21 -19.94 -6.97
CA LEU A 117 -11.09 -19.57 -6.11
C LEU A 117 -11.43 -18.37 -5.22
N MET A 118 -12.17 -17.39 -5.77
CA MET A 118 -12.62 -16.22 -4.99
C MET A 118 -13.51 -16.64 -3.83
N ARG A 119 -14.56 -17.43 -4.07
CA ARG A 119 -15.46 -17.96 -3.02
C ARG A 119 -14.68 -18.67 -1.91
N LYS A 120 -13.80 -19.58 -2.28
CA LYS A 120 -12.99 -20.30 -1.31
C LYS A 120 -12.16 -19.35 -0.44
N ARG A 121 -11.49 -18.37 -1.04
CA ARG A 121 -10.68 -17.39 -0.30
C ARG A 121 -11.51 -16.47 0.60
N ILE A 122 -12.69 -16.06 0.14
CA ILE A 122 -13.62 -15.26 0.94
C ILE A 122 -14.05 -16.04 2.19
N GLU A 123 -14.51 -17.29 2.02
CA GLU A 123 -14.88 -18.16 3.11
C GLU A 123 -13.73 -18.34 4.11
N GLU A 124 -12.51 -18.64 3.63
CA GLU A 124 -11.32 -18.80 4.47
C GLU A 124 -11.01 -17.52 5.31
N VAL A 125 -11.14 -16.34 4.72
CA VAL A 125 -10.85 -15.07 5.43
C VAL A 125 -11.97 -14.72 6.41
N LEU A 126 -13.23 -14.90 6.03
CA LEU A 126 -14.37 -14.67 6.92
C LEU A 126 -14.30 -15.54 8.17
N ASP A 127 -13.90 -16.82 8.01
CA ASP A 127 -13.69 -17.75 9.11
C ASP A 127 -12.51 -17.33 10.00
N GLN A 128 -11.36 -16.99 9.40
CA GLN A 128 -10.18 -16.54 10.13
C GLN A 128 -10.44 -15.29 10.98
N LEU A 129 -11.24 -14.37 10.45
CA LEU A 129 -11.62 -13.14 11.15
C LEU A 129 -12.83 -13.32 12.09
N SER A 130 -13.47 -14.50 12.08
CA SER A 130 -14.70 -14.79 12.85
C SER A 130 -15.86 -13.86 12.51
N ILE A 131 -15.98 -13.44 11.24
CA ILE A 131 -17.03 -12.54 10.73
C ILE A 131 -17.93 -13.20 9.68
N ALA A 132 -17.93 -14.52 9.58
CA ALA A 132 -18.78 -15.28 8.64
C ALA A 132 -20.30 -15.07 8.84
N HIS A 133 -20.70 -14.33 9.87
CA HIS A 133 -22.09 -13.98 10.17
C HIS A 133 -22.54 -12.64 9.55
N LEU A 134 -21.64 -11.90 8.93
CA LEU A 134 -21.92 -10.66 8.21
C LEU A 134 -22.25 -10.92 6.74
#